data_90af69e0e7e2c914398a459e4ae3c2b1
#
_entry.id   90af69e0e7e2c914398a459e4ae3c2b1
#
_cell.length_a   1.000
_cell.length_b   1.000
_cell.length_c   1.000
_cell.angle_alpha   90.00
_cell.angle_beta   90.00
_cell.angle_gamma   90.00
#
_symmetry.space_group_name_H-M   'P 1'
#
loop_
_entity.id
_entity.type
_entity.pdbx_description
1 polymer ?
#
loop_
_entity_poly.entity_id
_entity_poly.type
_entity_poly.pdbx_seq_one_letter_code
_entity_poly.pdbx_strand_id
1 'polypeptide(L)'
;AQAQAAVSGLRQQRQVARARSYNVDVAEMERLRGRVANLEPVIEERNRLRAELDAERLVPVGQSFADVTAAPDVTAAPDVTAARAVLGGPIKLDDLTVVEGIGPKIQELCHGIGIRTWHDLSTTEVSLLRTMLADAGARFRTHDPATWPEQAALLAAGRWVEFKALTDGLDGGR
;
A
#
# COMPACT_ATOMS: atom_id res chain seq x y z
N ALA A 1 -15.67 -41.34 47.17
CA ALA A 1 -15.61 -41.98 45.84
C ALA A 1 -16.17 -41.10 44.72
N GLN A 2 -17.34 -40.45 44.89
CA GLN A 2 -17.98 -39.63 43.83
C GLN A 2 -17.18 -38.38 43.44
N ALA A 3 -16.59 -37.67 44.40
CA ALA A 3 -15.78 -36.47 44.10
C ALA A 3 -14.51 -36.78 43.28
N GLN A 4 -13.86 -37.91 43.47
CA GLN A 4 -12.70 -38.34 42.71
C GLN A 4 -13.05 -38.70 41.27
N ALA A 5 -14.20 -39.32 41.03
CA ALA A 5 -14.71 -39.63 39.69
C ALA A 5 -15.03 -38.37 38.91
N ALA A 6 -15.61 -37.35 39.54
CA ALA A 6 -15.91 -36.07 38.92
C ALA A 6 -14.65 -35.31 38.51
N VAL A 7 -13.61 -35.29 39.36
CA VAL A 7 -12.30 -34.68 39.06
C VAL A 7 -11.58 -35.38 37.90
N SER A 8 -11.67 -36.72 37.85
CA SER A 8 -11.09 -37.50 36.75
C SER A 8 -11.79 -37.19 35.41
N GLY A 9 -13.12 -37.09 35.41
CA GLY A 9 -13.92 -36.73 34.24
C GLY A 9 -13.57 -35.33 33.69
N LEU A 10 -13.40 -34.33 34.56
CA LEU A 10 -13.01 -32.97 34.18
C LEU A 10 -11.60 -32.91 33.64
N ARG A 11 -10.67 -33.69 34.18
CA ARG A 11 -9.28 -33.79 33.64
C ARG A 11 -9.30 -34.38 32.23
N GLN A 12 -10.08 -35.43 32.02
CA GLN A 12 -10.19 -36.08 30.72
C GLN A 12 -10.83 -35.16 29.67
N GLN A 13 -11.88 -34.43 30.04
CA GLN A 13 -12.52 -33.44 29.16
C GLN A 13 -11.54 -32.32 28.77
N ARG A 14 -10.75 -31.80 29.70
CA ARG A 14 -9.71 -30.79 29.42
C ARG A 14 -8.63 -31.31 28.49
N GLN A 15 -8.24 -32.58 28.65
CA GLN A 15 -7.22 -33.20 27.80
C GLN A 15 -7.71 -33.38 26.36
N VAL A 16 -8.97 -33.81 26.20
CA VAL A 16 -9.61 -33.93 24.86
C VAL A 16 -9.79 -32.56 24.21
N ALA A 17 -10.19 -31.53 24.97
CA ALA A 17 -10.33 -30.17 24.44
C ALA A 17 -9.02 -29.60 23.97
N ARG A 18 -7.91 -29.80 24.73
CA ARG A 18 -6.55 -29.38 24.32
C ARG A 18 -6.07 -30.11 23.08
N ALA A 19 -6.33 -31.42 22.98
CA ALA A 19 -5.94 -32.19 21.80
C ALA A 19 -6.71 -31.73 20.54
N ARG A 20 -7.98 -31.37 20.68
CA ARG A 20 -8.78 -30.82 19.56
C ARG A 20 -8.28 -29.46 19.11
N SER A 21 -7.99 -28.56 20.06
CA SER A 21 -7.41 -27.24 19.75
C SER A 21 -6.07 -27.37 19.00
N TYR A 22 -5.19 -28.24 19.51
CA TYR A 22 -3.88 -28.47 18.88
C TYR A 22 -4.02 -29.02 17.43
N ASN A 23 -4.94 -29.94 17.19
CA ASN A 23 -5.16 -30.49 15.85
C ASN A 23 -5.77 -29.48 14.88
N VAL A 24 -6.61 -28.54 15.35
CA VAL A 24 -7.13 -27.43 14.56
C VAL A 24 -5.98 -26.50 14.17
N ASP A 25 -5.12 -26.15 15.12
CA ASP A 25 -3.99 -25.25 14.87
C ASP A 25 -3.01 -25.85 13.85
N VAL A 26 -2.75 -27.16 13.92
CA VAL A 26 -1.89 -27.88 12.96
C VAL A 26 -2.50 -27.90 11.57
N ALA A 27 -3.79 -28.19 11.45
CA ALA A 27 -4.49 -28.20 10.16
C ALA A 27 -4.54 -26.81 9.52
N GLU A 28 -4.67 -25.75 10.31
CA GLU A 28 -4.63 -24.37 9.81
C GLU A 28 -3.23 -23.98 9.36
N MET A 29 -2.20 -24.36 10.10
CA MET A 29 -0.79 -24.18 9.70
C MET A 29 -0.48 -24.87 8.39
N GLU A 30 -0.96 -26.10 8.17
CA GLU A 30 -0.78 -26.83 6.90
C GLU A 30 -1.51 -26.15 5.74
N ARG A 31 -2.73 -25.64 5.97
CA ARG A 31 -3.45 -24.85 4.98
C ARG A 31 -2.70 -23.58 4.60
N LEU A 32 -2.15 -22.87 5.57
CA LEU A 32 -1.36 -21.65 5.33
C LEU A 32 -0.07 -21.96 4.58
N ARG A 33 0.62 -23.06 4.92
CA ARG A 33 1.80 -23.52 4.19
C ARG A 33 1.47 -23.85 2.73
N GLY A 34 0.35 -24.54 2.48
CA GLY A 34 -0.10 -24.83 1.13
C GLY A 34 -0.43 -23.55 0.33
N ARG A 35 -1.02 -22.54 0.96
CA ARG A 35 -1.27 -21.24 0.31
C ARG A 35 0.03 -20.52 -0.01
N VAL A 36 1.00 -20.52 0.89
CA VAL A 36 2.33 -19.92 0.66
C VAL A 36 3.03 -20.63 -0.49
N ALA A 37 3.06 -21.97 -0.52
CA ALA A 37 3.66 -22.74 -1.59
C ALA A 37 3.03 -22.45 -2.96
N ASN A 38 1.72 -22.21 -3.01
CA ASN A 38 1.04 -21.83 -4.24
C ASN A 38 1.35 -20.40 -4.72
N LEU A 39 1.85 -19.52 -3.83
CA LEU A 39 2.23 -18.16 -4.17
C LEU A 39 3.71 -18.06 -4.63
N GLU A 40 4.56 -19.01 -4.23
CA GLU A 40 5.97 -19.02 -4.63
C GLU A 40 6.18 -18.92 -6.15
N PRO A 41 5.50 -19.72 -7.01
CA PRO A 41 5.70 -19.61 -8.45
C PRO A 41 5.24 -18.26 -9.02
N VAL A 42 4.22 -17.63 -8.43
CA VAL A 42 3.75 -16.30 -8.84
C VAL A 42 4.77 -15.22 -8.45
N ILE A 43 5.40 -15.38 -7.30
CA ILE A 43 6.47 -14.47 -6.84
C ILE A 43 7.70 -14.62 -7.74
N GLU A 44 8.09 -15.83 -8.11
CA GLU A 44 9.20 -16.10 -9.01
C GLU A 44 8.95 -15.51 -10.41
N GLU A 45 7.77 -15.74 -10.97
CA GLU A 45 7.38 -15.17 -12.26
C GLU A 45 7.37 -13.63 -12.24
N ARG A 46 6.81 -13.03 -11.19
CA ARG A 46 6.87 -11.57 -11.01
C ARG A 46 8.32 -11.05 -10.96
N ASN A 47 9.20 -11.75 -10.22
CA ASN A 47 10.59 -11.35 -10.09
C ASN A 47 11.33 -11.50 -11.42
N ARG A 48 11.02 -12.54 -12.19
CA ARG A 48 11.56 -12.77 -13.52
C ARG A 48 11.14 -11.67 -14.50
N LEU A 49 9.84 -11.36 -14.58
CA LEU A 49 9.31 -10.30 -15.43
C LEU A 49 9.88 -8.94 -15.06
N ARG A 50 10.10 -8.70 -13.77
CA ARG A 50 10.74 -7.46 -13.31
C ARG A 50 12.20 -7.37 -13.77
N ALA A 51 12.93 -8.47 -13.67
CA ALA A 51 14.33 -8.52 -14.16
C ALA A 51 14.42 -8.36 -15.69
N GLU A 52 13.47 -8.91 -16.45
CA GLU A 52 13.38 -8.71 -17.89
C GLU A 52 13.11 -7.24 -18.24
N LEU A 53 12.18 -6.58 -17.57
CA LEU A 53 11.89 -5.16 -17.72
C LEU A 53 13.11 -4.28 -17.38
N ASP A 54 13.81 -4.60 -16.30
CA ASP A 54 15.01 -3.88 -15.88
C ASP A 54 16.15 -4.09 -16.89
N ALA A 55 16.27 -5.28 -17.51
CA ALA A 55 17.24 -5.57 -18.55
C ALA A 55 16.94 -4.84 -19.86
N GLU A 56 15.67 -4.75 -20.28
CA GLU A 56 15.27 -3.96 -21.45
C GLU A 56 15.55 -2.47 -21.26
N ARG A 57 15.43 -1.98 -20.02
CA ARG A 57 15.73 -0.58 -19.67
C ARG A 57 17.22 -0.25 -19.69
N LEU A 58 18.09 -1.27 -19.60
CA LEU A 58 19.56 -1.13 -19.64
C LEU A 58 20.15 -1.20 -21.07
N VAL A 59 19.35 -1.38 -22.13
CA VAL A 59 19.84 -1.30 -23.50
C VAL A 59 20.14 0.17 -23.78
N PRO A 60 21.42 0.56 -24.03
CA PRO A 60 21.74 1.91 -24.39
C PRO A 60 21.19 2.17 -25.79
N VAL A 61 20.08 2.89 -25.88
CA VAL A 61 19.63 3.45 -27.15
C VAL A 61 20.62 4.56 -27.53
N GLY A 62 21.70 4.14 -28.17
CA GLY A 62 22.55 5.06 -28.97
C GLY A 62 21.80 5.42 -30.23
N GLN A 63 21.41 6.65 -30.33
CA GLN A 63 21.34 7.57 -31.48
C GLN A 63 20.05 8.38 -31.54
N SER A 64 20.23 9.68 -31.23
CA SER A 64 19.62 10.82 -31.90
C SER A 64 18.10 10.83 -32.06
N PHE A 65 17.44 11.35 -31.01
CA PHE A 65 16.34 12.29 -31.22
C PHE A 65 16.60 13.51 -30.34
N ALA A 66 17.28 14.47 -30.93
CA ALA A 66 17.22 15.84 -30.49
C ALA A 66 15.76 16.28 -30.68
N ASP A 67 15.23 16.89 -29.63
CA ASP A 67 13.94 17.56 -29.66
C ASP A 67 12.69 16.63 -29.57
N VAL A 68 12.31 16.26 -28.33
CA VAL A 68 10.95 16.33 -27.74
C VAL A 68 11.02 15.80 -26.30
N THR A 69 10.77 16.69 -25.33
CA THR A 69 10.31 16.42 -23.95
C THR A 69 11.03 15.33 -23.16
N ALA A 70 11.96 15.79 -22.32
CA ALA A 70 12.58 15.00 -21.25
C ALA A 70 11.50 14.28 -20.42
N ALA A 71 11.47 12.94 -20.53
CA ALA A 71 10.83 12.14 -19.50
C ALA A 71 11.61 12.36 -18.19
N PRO A 72 10.96 12.72 -17.08
CA PRO A 72 11.67 12.96 -15.83
C PRO A 72 12.33 11.66 -15.36
N ASP A 73 13.61 11.76 -15.04
CA ASP A 73 14.40 10.72 -14.38
C ASP A 73 13.72 10.37 -13.05
N VAL A 74 13.09 9.20 -12.97
CA VAL A 74 12.37 8.70 -11.79
C VAL A 74 13.28 8.37 -10.61
N THR A 75 14.59 8.62 -10.71
CA THR A 75 15.56 8.42 -9.62
C THR A 75 15.93 9.70 -8.89
N ALA A 76 15.59 10.87 -9.43
CA ALA A 76 15.79 12.15 -8.74
C ALA A 76 14.57 12.46 -7.86
N ALA A 77 14.82 12.83 -6.61
CA ALA A 77 13.75 13.33 -5.73
C ALA A 77 13.02 14.50 -6.43
N PRO A 78 11.68 14.55 -6.38
CA PRO A 78 10.93 15.59 -7.09
C PRO A 78 11.31 16.99 -6.60
N ASP A 79 11.54 17.92 -7.54
CA ASP A 79 11.89 19.30 -7.20
C ASP A 79 10.69 20.05 -6.60
N VAL A 80 10.60 20.02 -5.27
CA VAL A 80 9.56 20.73 -4.52
C VAL A 80 9.61 22.26 -4.66
N THR A 81 10.72 22.81 -5.17
CA THR A 81 10.83 24.24 -5.46
C THR A 81 10.01 24.60 -6.69
N ALA A 82 10.06 23.74 -7.73
CA ALA A 82 9.21 23.88 -8.90
C ALA A 82 7.73 23.72 -8.57
N ALA A 83 7.38 22.82 -7.61
CA ALA A 83 6.03 22.63 -7.15
C ALA A 83 5.39 23.92 -6.61
N ARG A 84 6.17 24.75 -5.89
CA ARG A 84 5.69 26.01 -5.34
C ARG A 84 5.15 26.98 -6.39
N ALA A 85 5.77 27.01 -7.56
CA ALA A 85 5.34 27.87 -8.66
C ALA A 85 3.99 27.44 -9.25
N VAL A 86 3.70 26.15 -9.24
CA VAL A 86 2.48 25.57 -9.81
C VAL A 86 1.35 25.50 -8.81
N LEU A 87 1.64 25.08 -7.57
CA LEU A 87 0.64 24.82 -6.52
C LEU A 87 0.38 26.05 -5.63
N GLY A 88 1.16 27.13 -5.78
CA GLY A 88 0.93 28.40 -5.09
C GLY A 88 1.38 28.43 -3.61
N GLY A 89 2.00 27.38 -3.10
CA GLY A 89 2.46 27.29 -1.70
C GLY A 89 3.68 26.39 -1.50
N PRO A 90 4.39 26.53 -0.37
CA PRO A 90 5.49 25.62 -0.06
C PRO A 90 4.93 24.25 0.27
N ILE A 91 5.43 23.23 -0.40
CA ILE A 91 5.15 21.83 -0.07
C ILE A 91 6.42 21.19 0.49
N LYS A 92 6.23 20.18 1.35
CA LYS A 92 7.32 19.34 1.85
C LYS A 92 7.35 18.05 1.05
N LEU A 93 8.56 17.54 0.83
CA LEU A 93 8.73 16.22 0.21
C LEU A 93 8.00 15.18 1.08
N ASP A 94 7.28 14.29 0.40
CA ASP A 94 6.54 13.19 1.02
C ASP A 94 5.45 13.59 2.04
N ASP A 95 4.99 14.83 1.98
CA ASP A 95 3.84 15.28 2.76
C ASP A 95 2.55 14.77 2.10
N LEU A 96 1.93 13.75 2.70
CA LEU A 96 0.72 13.15 2.16
C LEU A 96 -0.49 14.08 2.22
N THR A 97 -0.45 15.15 3.02
CA THR A 97 -1.55 16.13 3.10
C THR A 97 -1.68 16.99 1.83
N VAL A 98 -0.71 16.92 0.93
CA VAL A 98 -0.78 17.56 -0.40
C VAL A 98 -1.79 16.83 -1.30
N VAL A 99 -1.99 15.53 -1.06
CA VAL A 99 -2.98 14.72 -1.79
C VAL A 99 -4.39 15.15 -1.40
N GLU A 100 -5.20 15.49 -2.40
CA GLU A 100 -6.59 15.91 -2.18
C GLU A 100 -7.39 14.80 -1.49
N GLY A 101 -8.06 15.16 -0.39
CA GLY A 101 -8.80 14.22 0.45
C GLY A 101 -8.00 13.64 1.63
N ILE A 102 -6.68 13.87 1.71
CA ILE A 102 -5.85 13.44 2.84
C ILE A 102 -5.59 14.61 3.79
N GLY A 103 -6.29 14.63 4.91
CA GLY A 103 -6.00 15.55 6.02
C GLY A 103 -4.99 14.95 7.00
N PRO A 104 -4.52 15.76 8.00
CA PRO A 104 -3.52 15.30 8.96
C PRO A 104 -3.87 13.99 9.69
N LYS A 105 -5.15 13.75 9.97
CA LYS A 105 -5.61 12.51 10.63
C LYS A 105 -5.53 11.29 9.72
N ILE A 106 -5.79 11.46 8.43
CA ILE A 106 -5.68 10.38 7.45
C ILE A 106 -4.19 10.10 7.19
N GLN A 107 -3.36 11.13 7.14
CA GLN A 107 -1.91 10.96 7.07
C GLN A 107 -1.37 10.13 8.25
N GLU A 108 -1.82 10.39 9.49
CA GLU A 108 -1.46 9.57 10.65
C GLU A 108 -1.86 8.10 10.47
N LEU A 109 -3.04 7.82 9.90
CA LEU A 109 -3.49 6.47 9.59
C LEU A 109 -2.62 5.79 8.53
N CYS A 110 -2.27 6.51 7.45
CA CYS A 110 -1.34 6.03 6.43
C CYS A 110 0.02 5.68 7.03
N HIS A 111 0.58 6.54 7.88
CA HIS A 111 1.83 6.28 8.58
C HIS A 111 1.74 5.04 9.50
N GLY A 112 0.58 4.80 10.10
CA GLY A 112 0.32 3.63 10.95
C GLY A 112 0.40 2.30 10.22
N ILE A 113 0.12 2.27 8.93
CA ILE A 113 0.22 1.08 8.06
C ILE A 113 1.49 1.07 7.19
N GLY A 114 2.44 2.00 7.44
CA GLY A 114 3.75 2.03 6.80
C GLY A 114 3.83 2.90 5.53
N ILE A 115 2.76 3.58 5.12
CA ILE A 115 2.75 4.50 3.97
C ILE A 115 3.25 5.87 4.45
N ARG A 116 4.46 6.26 4.06
CA ARG A 116 5.12 7.49 4.53
C ARG A 116 5.54 8.42 3.43
N THR A 117 5.67 7.92 2.21
CA THR A 117 6.11 8.66 1.03
C THR A 117 5.01 8.70 -0.03
N TRP A 118 5.13 9.64 -0.97
CA TRP A 118 4.26 9.65 -2.14
C TRP A 118 4.42 8.36 -2.97
N HIS A 119 5.66 7.83 -3.03
CA HIS A 119 5.90 6.57 -3.72
C HIS A 119 5.17 5.40 -3.06
N ASP A 120 5.22 5.28 -1.72
CA ASP A 120 4.50 4.23 -1.00
C ASP A 120 2.99 4.30 -1.30
N LEU A 121 2.43 5.51 -1.23
CA LEU A 121 1.00 5.72 -1.49
C LEU A 121 0.64 5.38 -2.94
N SER A 122 1.49 5.72 -3.92
CA SER A 122 1.27 5.47 -5.34
C SER A 122 1.21 3.98 -5.69
N THR A 123 1.92 3.15 -4.92
CA THR A 123 1.97 1.69 -5.10
C THR A 123 0.98 0.93 -4.22
N THR A 124 0.22 1.65 -3.40
CA THR A 124 -0.75 1.05 -2.46
C THR A 124 -2.08 0.79 -3.15
N GLU A 125 -2.62 -0.41 -2.93
CA GLU A 125 -3.95 -0.80 -3.43
C GLU A 125 -5.06 0.03 -2.77
N VAL A 126 -5.99 0.55 -3.58
CA VAL A 126 -7.15 1.32 -3.10
C VAL A 126 -8.00 0.53 -2.10
N SER A 127 -8.08 -0.79 -2.27
CA SER A 127 -8.79 -1.69 -1.36
C SER A 127 -8.21 -1.66 0.06
N LEU A 128 -6.89 -1.58 0.20
CA LEU A 128 -6.21 -1.46 1.49
C LEU A 128 -6.50 -0.11 2.14
N LEU A 129 -6.47 0.97 1.36
CA LEU A 129 -6.81 2.31 1.84
C LEU A 129 -8.27 2.40 2.34
N ARG A 130 -9.21 1.79 1.60
CA ARG A 130 -10.61 1.69 2.05
C ARG A 130 -10.77 0.91 3.34
N THR A 131 -10.06 -0.19 3.50
CA THR A 131 -10.06 -0.99 4.73
C THR A 131 -9.51 -0.18 5.90
N MET A 132 -8.37 0.49 5.73
CA MET A 132 -7.78 1.38 6.73
C MET A 132 -8.77 2.47 7.19
N LEU A 133 -9.45 3.13 6.24
CA LEU A 133 -10.44 4.15 6.56
C LEU A 133 -11.67 3.57 7.29
N ALA A 134 -12.13 2.38 6.90
CA ALA A 134 -13.24 1.70 7.54
C ALA A 134 -12.93 1.30 8.98
N ASP A 135 -11.72 0.81 9.24
CA ASP A 135 -11.24 0.40 10.58
C ASP A 135 -11.02 1.61 11.49
N ALA A 136 -10.63 2.75 10.92
CA ALA A 136 -10.44 4.00 11.65
C ALA A 136 -11.76 4.63 12.16
N GLY A 137 -12.91 4.17 11.65
CA GLY A 137 -14.23 4.54 12.14
C GLY A 137 -15.13 5.22 11.11
N ALA A 138 -16.41 5.37 11.49
CA ALA A 138 -17.47 5.82 10.59
C ALA A 138 -17.20 7.18 9.93
N ARG A 139 -16.53 8.10 10.62
CA ARG A 139 -16.21 9.44 10.12
C ARG A 139 -15.25 9.44 8.93
N PHE A 140 -14.42 8.38 8.79
CA PHE A 140 -13.46 8.27 7.70
C PHE A 140 -14.02 7.55 6.48
N ARG A 141 -15.14 6.84 6.61
CA ARG A 141 -15.78 6.09 5.49
C ARG A 141 -16.35 6.99 4.40
N THR A 142 -16.50 8.27 4.66
CA THR A 142 -16.97 9.26 3.68
C THR A 142 -15.88 9.69 2.70
N HIS A 143 -14.62 9.41 3.01
CA HIS A 143 -13.50 9.71 2.13
C HIS A 143 -13.34 8.59 1.09
N ASP A 144 -13.20 8.96 -0.18
CA ASP A 144 -12.94 8.01 -1.26
C ASP A 144 -11.46 8.06 -1.65
N PRO A 145 -10.69 7.00 -1.39
CA PRO A 145 -9.27 6.95 -1.72
C PRO A 145 -8.99 6.55 -3.17
N ALA A 146 -9.97 6.52 -4.05
CA ALA A 146 -9.82 5.99 -5.41
C ALA A 146 -8.75 6.71 -6.22
N THR A 147 -8.59 8.01 -6.03
CA THR A 147 -7.63 8.86 -6.76
C THR A 147 -6.30 9.07 -6.04
N TRP A 148 -6.18 8.66 -4.77
CA TRP A 148 -4.97 8.93 -3.98
C TRP A 148 -3.69 8.32 -4.56
N PRO A 149 -3.67 7.04 -5.02
CA PRO A 149 -2.48 6.47 -5.63
C PRO A 149 -2.06 7.19 -6.92
N GLU A 150 -3.02 7.62 -7.75
CA GLU A 150 -2.74 8.37 -8.98
C GLU A 150 -2.18 9.75 -8.67
N GLN A 151 -2.77 10.47 -7.74
CA GLN A 151 -2.27 11.76 -7.26
C GLN A 151 -0.85 11.63 -6.72
N ALA A 152 -0.60 10.62 -5.88
CA ALA A 152 0.71 10.36 -5.29
C ALA A 152 1.76 9.99 -6.34
N ALA A 153 1.39 9.27 -7.40
CA ALA A 153 2.27 8.96 -8.52
C ALA A 153 2.73 10.24 -9.26
N LEU A 154 1.82 11.18 -9.49
CA LEU A 154 2.15 12.46 -10.11
C LEU A 154 3.09 13.30 -9.22
N LEU A 155 2.84 13.32 -7.91
CA LEU A 155 3.71 14.01 -6.94
C LEU A 155 5.10 13.39 -6.88
N ALA A 156 5.19 12.06 -6.80
CA ALA A 156 6.46 11.32 -6.77
C ALA A 156 7.29 11.52 -8.06
N ALA A 157 6.61 11.69 -9.19
CA ALA A 157 7.23 11.96 -10.49
C ALA A 157 7.55 13.46 -10.74
N GLY A 158 7.20 14.36 -9.81
CA GLY A 158 7.38 15.81 -10.00
C GLY A 158 6.47 16.43 -11.07
N ARG A 159 5.37 15.75 -11.42
CA ARG A 159 4.42 16.19 -12.47
C ARG A 159 3.38 17.16 -11.90
N TRP A 160 3.84 18.30 -11.41
CA TRP A 160 3.06 19.28 -10.66
C TRP A 160 1.88 19.85 -11.43
N VAL A 161 2.05 20.12 -12.73
CA VAL A 161 0.99 20.70 -13.59
C VAL A 161 -0.15 19.70 -13.76
N GLU A 162 0.17 18.45 -13.96
CA GLU A 162 -0.81 17.37 -14.15
C GLU A 162 -1.51 17.02 -12.84
N PHE A 163 -0.75 17.02 -11.74
CA PHE A 163 -1.32 16.89 -10.40
C PHE A 163 -2.35 18.00 -10.15
N LYS A 164 -1.99 19.26 -10.45
CA LYS A 164 -2.91 20.39 -10.28
C LYS A 164 -4.15 20.24 -11.17
N ALA A 165 -3.99 19.86 -12.44
CA ALA A 165 -5.10 19.63 -13.34
C ALA A 165 -6.05 18.52 -12.86
N LEU A 166 -5.48 17.46 -12.29
CA LEU A 166 -6.26 16.36 -11.70
C LEU A 166 -7.04 16.84 -10.46
N THR A 167 -6.39 17.54 -9.54
CA THR A 167 -7.02 18.01 -8.29
C THR A 167 -8.02 19.13 -8.51
N ASP A 168 -7.80 20.02 -9.47
CA ASP A 168 -8.78 21.07 -9.85
C ASP A 168 -10.09 20.47 -10.39
N GLY A 169 -10.03 19.22 -10.92
CA GLY A 169 -11.21 18.46 -11.34
C GLY A 169 -11.91 17.66 -10.25
N LEU A 170 -11.29 17.59 -9.05
CA LEU A 170 -11.84 16.88 -7.89
C LEU A 170 -12.56 17.91 -6.98
N ASP A 171 -13.88 17.91 -6.96
CA ASP A 171 -14.66 18.71 -5.99
C ASP A 171 -14.48 18.17 -4.57
N GLY A 172 -13.43 18.62 -3.86
CA GLY A 172 -13.21 18.31 -2.44
C GLY A 172 -13.07 16.83 -2.11
N GLY A 173 -12.35 16.06 -2.95
CA GLY A 173 -12.05 14.65 -2.69
C GLY A 173 -13.19 13.68 -2.96
N ARG A 174 -14.12 14.00 -3.82
CA ARG A 174 -15.20 13.12 -4.31
C ARG A 174 -14.89 12.57 -5.69
#